data_8a8993e42070271d29eed9adf8cfcee6
#
_entry.id   8a8993e42070271d29eed9adf8cfcee6
#
_cell.length_a   1.000
_cell.length_b   1.000
_cell.length_c   1.000
_cell.angle_alpha   90.00
_cell.angle_beta   90.00
_cell.angle_gamma   90.00
#
_symmetry.space_group_name_H-M   'P 1'
#
loop_
_entity.id
_entity.type
_entity.pdbx_description
1 polymer ?
#
loop_
_entity_poly.entity_id
_entity_poly.type
_entity_poly.pdbx_seq_one_letter_code
_entity_poly.pdbx_strand_id
1 'polypeptide(L)'
;SFLIDEIRPDQVFTPEDFTEEHHMIAKTTEEFVEKEVLPLVEKLENHEFEHSVKLLKKAGELGLLGTDVPEEYGGLGLDKISSALIGEKMAKAGGFSITHGAHVGIGSLPIVLFGNEEQKQKYLPSLATGEKIAAYALTEPGSGSDALGAKTVAKLNEAGTHYILNGEKQWITNAGFADVFIVYAKVDGEKFTAFIVEREFPGVST
;
A
#
# COMPACT_ATOMS: atom_id res chain seq x y z
N SER A 1 12.29 -5.70 24.19
CA SER A 1 12.04 -6.30 22.85
C SER A 1 11.84 -7.78 22.99
N PHE A 2 10.81 -8.35 22.40
CA PHE A 2 10.51 -9.80 22.47
C PHE A 2 11.69 -10.68 22.00
N LEU A 3 12.66 -10.13 21.27
CA LEU A 3 13.87 -10.85 20.86
C LEU A 3 14.92 -11.01 21.95
N ILE A 4 14.88 -10.21 23.02
CA ILE A 4 15.90 -10.16 24.06
C ILE A 4 15.33 -10.24 25.48
N ASP A 5 14.02 -10.19 25.64
CA ASP A 5 13.35 -10.33 26.93
C ASP A 5 13.14 -11.82 27.26
N GLU A 6 13.21 -12.19 28.52
CA GLU A 6 12.77 -13.51 28.96
C GLU A 6 11.25 -13.60 28.82
N ILE A 7 10.80 -14.44 27.87
CA ILE A 7 9.40 -14.66 27.59
C ILE A 7 9.00 -16.05 28.05
N ARG A 8 7.98 -16.13 28.89
CA ARG A 8 7.41 -17.42 29.28
C ARG A 8 6.55 -18.00 28.16
N PRO A 9 6.43 -19.34 28.05
CA PRO A 9 5.60 -19.97 27.00
C PRO A 9 4.16 -19.47 26.93
N ASP A 10 3.58 -19.11 28.08
CA ASP A 10 2.21 -18.57 28.19
C ASP A 10 2.07 -17.11 27.71
N GLN A 11 3.15 -16.47 27.32
CA GLN A 11 3.19 -15.10 26.78
C GLN A 11 3.45 -15.07 25.27
N VAL A 12 3.62 -16.24 24.63
CA VAL A 12 3.85 -16.34 23.19
C VAL A 12 2.52 -16.50 22.50
N PHE A 13 2.20 -15.58 21.59
CA PHE A 13 1.03 -15.70 20.73
C PHE A 13 1.31 -16.73 19.62
N THR A 14 0.42 -17.69 19.48
CA THR A 14 0.54 -18.80 18.53
C THR A 14 -0.74 -18.94 17.69
N PRO A 15 -0.75 -19.73 16.60
CA PRO A 15 -1.95 -19.92 15.79
C PRO A 15 -3.17 -20.46 16.56
N GLU A 16 -2.95 -21.13 17.70
CA GLU A 16 -4.00 -21.62 18.59
C GLU A 16 -4.73 -20.47 19.30
N ASP A 17 -4.13 -19.28 19.35
CA ASP A 17 -4.71 -18.07 19.95
C ASP A 17 -5.52 -17.24 18.95
N PHE A 18 -5.62 -17.67 17.69
CA PHE A 18 -6.40 -16.96 16.67
C PHE A 18 -7.88 -16.89 17.06
N THR A 19 -8.43 -15.70 16.96
CA THR A 19 -9.85 -15.44 17.18
C THR A 19 -10.71 -15.92 16.01
N GLU A 20 -12.03 -15.96 16.21
CA GLU A 20 -12.98 -16.25 15.12
C GLU A 20 -12.84 -15.22 13.97
N GLU A 21 -12.56 -13.95 14.29
CA GLU A 21 -12.33 -12.90 13.31
C GLU A 21 -11.07 -13.17 12.48
N HIS A 22 -9.97 -13.61 13.11
CA HIS A 22 -8.75 -14.02 12.42
C HIS A 22 -9.01 -15.18 11.45
N HIS A 23 -9.75 -16.19 11.87
CA HIS A 23 -10.12 -17.32 11.02
C HIS A 23 -11.04 -16.88 9.87
N MET A 24 -11.97 -15.98 10.12
CA MET A 24 -12.90 -15.48 9.11
C MET A 24 -12.17 -14.68 8.03
N ILE A 25 -11.29 -13.76 8.40
CA ILE A 25 -10.55 -12.95 7.43
C ILE A 25 -9.58 -13.80 6.61
N ALA A 26 -8.90 -14.78 7.25
CA ALA A 26 -8.04 -15.73 6.55
C ALA A 26 -8.82 -16.55 5.52
N LYS A 27 -9.98 -17.08 5.90
CA LYS A 27 -10.87 -17.85 5.01
C LYS A 27 -11.39 -16.98 3.86
N THR A 28 -11.86 -15.78 4.13
CA THR A 28 -12.33 -14.83 3.11
C THR A 28 -11.23 -14.55 2.09
N THR A 29 -10.00 -14.33 2.55
CA THR A 29 -8.85 -14.10 1.68
C THR A 29 -8.52 -15.33 0.84
N GLU A 30 -8.50 -16.50 1.43
CA GLU A 30 -8.22 -17.75 0.72
C GLU A 30 -9.27 -18.02 -0.37
N GLU A 31 -10.56 -17.87 -0.05
CA GLU A 31 -11.64 -18.01 -1.02
C GLU A 31 -11.55 -16.97 -2.16
N PHE A 32 -11.20 -15.72 -1.85
CA PHE A 32 -10.99 -14.69 -2.85
C PHE A 32 -9.84 -15.07 -3.79
N VAL A 33 -8.71 -15.51 -3.25
CA VAL A 33 -7.57 -15.92 -4.06
C VAL A 33 -7.93 -17.09 -4.96
N GLU A 34 -8.55 -18.15 -4.42
CA GLU A 34 -8.86 -19.36 -5.17
C GLU A 34 -9.92 -19.13 -6.26
N LYS A 35 -10.97 -18.37 -5.96
CA LYS A 35 -12.10 -18.20 -6.87
C LYS A 35 -11.91 -17.06 -7.88
N GLU A 36 -11.22 -15.99 -7.51
CA GLU A 36 -11.15 -14.77 -8.30
C GLU A 36 -9.76 -14.54 -8.90
N VAL A 37 -8.69 -14.75 -8.14
CA VAL A 37 -7.33 -14.42 -8.58
C VAL A 37 -6.71 -15.53 -9.42
N LEU A 38 -6.68 -16.76 -8.88
CA LEU A 38 -6.02 -17.89 -9.58
C LEU A 38 -6.53 -18.15 -10.99
N PRO A 39 -7.84 -18.02 -11.30
CA PRO A 39 -8.31 -18.17 -12.68
C PRO A 39 -7.78 -17.11 -13.66
N LEU A 40 -7.24 -16.00 -13.16
CA LEU A 40 -6.75 -14.87 -13.96
C LEU A 40 -5.22 -14.75 -13.97
N VAL A 41 -4.48 -15.67 -13.34
CA VAL A 41 -3.01 -15.56 -13.18
C VAL A 41 -2.30 -15.33 -14.52
N GLU A 42 -2.65 -16.06 -15.58
CA GLU A 42 -2.02 -15.88 -16.89
C GLU A 42 -2.20 -14.45 -17.43
N LYS A 43 -3.40 -13.86 -17.25
CA LYS A 43 -3.68 -12.49 -17.67
C LYS A 43 -2.92 -11.45 -16.83
N LEU A 44 -2.82 -11.71 -15.53
CA LEU A 44 -2.07 -10.86 -14.61
C LEU A 44 -0.57 -10.86 -14.94
N GLU A 45 0.01 -12.01 -15.24
CA GLU A 45 1.40 -12.16 -15.67
C GLU A 45 1.66 -11.50 -17.03
N ASN A 46 0.66 -11.46 -17.91
CA ASN A 46 0.71 -10.73 -19.18
C ASN A 46 0.48 -9.22 -19.05
N HIS A 47 0.41 -8.69 -17.82
CA HIS A 47 0.19 -7.28 -17.52
C HIS A 47 -1.12 -6.70 -18.11
N GLU A 48 -2.18 -7.52 -18.18
CA GLU A 48 -3.53 -7.04 -18.49
C GLU A 48 -4.08 -6.29 -17.25
N PHE A 49 -3.66 -5.02 -17.07
CA PHE A 49 -3.87 -4.23 -15.85
C PHE A 49 -5.33 -4.06 -15.45
N GLU A 50 -6.27 -4.11 -16.37
CA GLU A 50 -7.69 -4.04 -16.08
C GLU A 50 -8.16 -5.17 -15.14
N HIS A 51 -7.51 -6.34 -15.19
CA HIS A 51 -7.80 -7.44 -14.27
C HIS A 51 -7.28 -7.14 -12.87
N SER A 52 -6.08 -6.56 -12.75
CA SER A 52 -5.52 -6.12 -11.45
C SER A 52 -6.42 -5.08 -10.77
N VAL A 53 -6.89 -4.09 -11.53
CA VAL A 53 -7.80 -3.05 -11.02
C VAL A 53 -9.13 -3.64 -10.55
N LYS A 54 -9.74 -4.54 -11.35
CA LYS A 54 -10.99 -5.21 -10.97
C LYS A 54 -10.85 -6.06 -9.72
N LEU A 55 -9.74 -6.79 -9.60
CA LEU A 55 -9.46 -7.63 -8.43
C LEU A 55 -9.19 -6.80 -7.18
N LEU A 56 -8.47 -5.67 -7.27
CA LEU A 56 -8.29 -4.77 -6.15
C LEU A 56 -9.63 -4.20 -5.68
N LYS A 57 -10.48 -3.75 -6.60
CA LYS A 57 -11.81 -3.27 -6.25
C LYS A 57 -12.64 -4.34 -5.54
N LYS A 58 -12.61 -5.58 -6.04
CA LYS A 58 -13.30 -6.69 -5.40
C LYS A 58 -12.71 -7.03 -4.02
N ALA A 59 -11.40 -6.96 -3.87
CA ALA A 59 -10.73 -7.09 -2.57
C ALA A 59 -11.20 -5.99 -1.59
N GLY A 60 -11.39 -4.75 -2.07
CA GLY A 60 -11.97 -3.66 -1.28
C GLY A 60 -13.39 -3.93 -0.83
N GLU A 61 -14.26 -4.45 -1.71
CA GLU A 61 -15.64 -4.87 -1.39
C GLU A 61 -15.68 -5.96 -0.28
N LEU A 62 -14.64 -6.77 -0.18
CA LEU A 62 -14.47 -7.80 0.85
C LEU A 62 -13.74 -7.28 2.11
N GLY A 63 -13.37 -6.00 2.17
CA GLY A 63 -12.65 -5.39 3.27
C GLY A 63 -11.15 -5.68 3.30
N LEU A 64 -10.62 -6.41 2.32
CA LEU A 64 -9.21 -6.86 2.30
C LEU A 64 -8.21 -5.73 2.01
N LEU A 65 -8.66 -4.53 1.61
CA LEU A 65 -7.82 -3.35 1.40
C LEU A 65 -7.84 -2.39 2.59
N GLY A 66 -8.87 -2.46 3.44
CA GLY A 66 -9.12 -1.52 4.51
C GLY A 66 -8.75 -2.01 5.91
N THR A 67 -8.07 -3.13 6.06
CA THR A 67 -7.79 -3.76 7.36
C THR A 67 -7.01 -2.87 8.32
N ASP A 68 -6.02 -2.15 7.84
CA ASP A 68 -5.19 -1.22 8.62
C ASP A 68 -5.74 0.21 8.65
N VAL A 69 -6.79 0.49 7.89
CA VAL A 69 -7.43 1.81 7.85
C VAL A 69 -8.44 1.89 8.99
N PRO A 70 -8.41 2.95 9.83
CA PRO A 70 -9.40 3.13 10.89
C PRO A 70 -10.83 3.20 10.36
N GLU A 71 -11.81 2.76 11.18
CA GLU A 71 -13.23 2.76 10.82
C GLU A 71 -13.76 4.15 10.46
N GLU A 72 -13.27 5.19 11.13
CA GLU A 72 -13.65 6.60 10.86
C GLU A 72 -13.30 7.07 9.44
N TYR A 73 -12.38 6.37 8.74
CA TYR A 73 -12.02 6.60 7.35
C TYR A 73 -12.51 5.49 6.41
N GLY A 74 -13.50 4.70 6.85
CA GLY A 74 -14.13 3.65 6.04
C GLY A 74 -13.34 2.33 5.96
N GLY A 75 -12.35 2.13 6.81
CA GLY A 75 -11.64 0.87 6.96
C GLY A 75 -12.27 -0.05 8.00
N LEU A 76 -11.57 -1.11 8.35
CA LEU A 76 -11.98 -2.10 9.36
C LEU A 76 -11.24 -1.95 10.70
N GLY A 77 -10.12 -1.22 10.74
CA GLY A 77 -9.34 -0.99 11.95
C GLY A 77 -8.88 -2.25 12.66
N LEU A 78 -8.61 -3.32 11.91
CA LEU A 78 -8.21 -4.62 12.47
C LEU A 78 -6.76 -4.60 12.97
N ASP A 79 -6.42 -5.64 13.71
CA ASP A 79 -5.06 -5.81 14.24
C ASP A 79 -4.04 -6.27 13.17
N LYS A 80 -2.77 -6.26 13.53
CA LYS A 80 -1.68 -6.66 12.63
C LYS A 80 -1.64 -8.16 12.35
N ILE A 81 -2.29 -8.97 13.16
CA ILE A 81 -2.41 -10.42 12.93
C ILE A 81 -3.34 -10.64 11.74
N SER A 82 -4.44 -9.93 11.68
CA SER A 82 -5.36 -9.94 10.53
C SER A 82 -4.66 -9.58 9.23
N SER A 83 -3.87 -8.49 9.22
CA SER A 83 -3.09 -8.08 8.04
C SER A 83 -2.04 -9.13 7.65
N ALA A 84 -1.39 -9.76 8.63
CA ALA A 84 -0.42 -10.82 8.38
C ALA A 84 -1.08 -12.08 7.78
N LEU A 85 -2.25 -12.47 8.28
CA LEU A 85 -3.02 -13.60 7.74
C LEU A 85 -3.49 -13.35 6.31
N ILE A 86 -3.92 -12.12 6.00
CA ILE A 86 -4.23 -11.74 4.61
C ILE A 86 -2.99 -11.91 3.74
N GLY A 87 -1.83 -11.41 4.18
CA GLY A 87 -0.57 -11.55 3.46
C GLY A 87 -0.18 -13.01 3.22
N GLU A 88 -0.34 -13.86 4.24
CA GLU A 88 -0.10 -15.31 4.14
C GLU A 88 -0.99 -15.96 3.07
N LYS A 89 -2.30 -15.70 3.11
CA LYS A 89 -3.24 -16.28 2.14
C LYS A 89 -3.07 -15.71 0.74
N MET A 90 -2.76 -14.41 0.62
CA MET A 90 -2.44 -13.77 -0.65
C MET A 90 -1.17 -14.31 -1.31
N ALA A 91 -0.25 -14.92 -0.58
CA ALA A 91 1.00 -15.45 -1.14
C ALA A 91 0.78 -16.45 -2.30
N LYS A 92 -0.34 -17.18 -2.30
CA LYS A 92 -0.74 -18.08 -3.40
C LYS A 92 -1.08 -17.33 -4.71
N ALA A 93 -1.33 -16.03 -4.64
CA ALA A 93 -1.80 -15.19 -5.76
C ALA A 93 -0.67 -14.70 -6.70
N GLY A 94 0.57 -15.19 -6.54
CA GLY A 94 1.71 -14.81 -7.39
C GLY A 94 1.95 -13.30 -7.40
N GLY A 95 2.12 -12.72 -8.60
CA GLY A 95 2.35 -11.29 -8.79
C GLY A 95 1.25 -10.39 -8.20
N PHE A 96 0.01 -10.86 -8.14
CA PHE A 96 -1.09 -10.09 -7.53
C PHE A 96 -0.90 -9.86 -6.02
N SER A 97 -0.21 -10.75 -5.31
CA SER A 97 0.11 -10.55 -3.89
C SER A 97 0.97 -9.29 -3.68
N ILE A 98 1.88 -9.00 -4.60
CA ILE A 98 2.72 -7.81 -4.58
C ILE A 98 1.89 -6.56 -4.92
N THR A 99 1.00 -6.66 -5.90
CA THR A 99 0.04 -5.61 -6.27
C THR A 99 -0.83 -5.19 -5.08
N HIS A 100 -1.42 -6.16 -4.39
CA HIS A 100 -2.21 -5.96 -3.18
C HIS A 100 -1.35 -5.37 -2.04
N GLY A 101 -0.21 -6.00 -1.73
CA GLY A 101 0.69 -5.56 -0.66
C GLY A 101 1.26 -4.16 -0.88
N ALA A 102 1.57 -3.77 -2.12
CA ALA A 102 2.00 -2.42 -2.44
C ALA A 102 0.89 -1.38 -2.18
N HIS A 103 -0.36 -1.72 -2.49
CA HIS A 103 -1.50 -0.85 -2.24
C HIS A 103 -1.76 -0.67 -0.73
N VAL A 104 -1.94 -1.77 0.02
CA VAL A 104 -2.32 -1.69 1.45
C VAL A 104 -1.16 -1.31 2.35
N GLY A 105 0.03 -1.90 2.12
CA GLY A 105 1.18 -1.79 3.02
C GLY A 105 1.95 -0.48 2.84
N ILE A 106 2.49 -0.24 1.66
CA ILE A 106 3.39 0.89 1.43
C ILE A 106 2.72 2.07 0.72
N GLY A 107 1.58 1.88 0.07
CA GLY A 107 0.80 2.92 -0.56
C GLY A 107 -0.17 3.62 0.41
N SER A 108 -0.99 2.85 1.13
CA SER A 108 -2.03 3.41 2.02
C SER A 108 -1.52 3.65 3.45
N LEU A 109 -0.75 2.74 4.02
CA LEU A 109 -0.30 2.82 5.41
C LEU A 109 0.50 4.08 5.76
N PRO A 110 1.36 4.66 4.89
CA PRO A 110 1.99 5.95 5.18
C PRO A 110 1.00 7.07 5.44
N ILE A 111 -0.15 7.09 4.75
CA ILE A 111 -1.20 8.08 4.98
C ILE A 111 -1.89 7.81 6.33
N VAL A 112 -2.16 6.56 6.66
CA VAL A 112 -2.73 6.18 7.98
C VAL A 112 -1.84 6.65 9.12
N LEU A 113 -0.52 6.43 9.02
CA LEU A 113 0.41 6.68 10.12
C LEU A 113 0.86 8.14 10.22
N PHE A 114 1.02 8.84 9.10
CA PHE A 114 1.70 10.13 9.04
C PHE A 114 0.87 11.23 8.36
N GLY A 115 -0.25 10.89 7.72
CA GLY A 115 -1.16 11.87 7.13
C GLY A 115 -1.79 12.77 8.20
N ASN A 116 -2.00 14.04 7.87
CA ASN A 116 -2.87 14.90 8.67
C ASN A 116 -4.34 14.54 8.43
N GLU A 117 -5.25 15.14 9.21
CA GLU A 117 -6.67 14.82 9.16
C GLU A 117 -7.28 15.03 7.76
N GLU A 118 -6.94 16.14 7.10
CA GLU A 118 -7.42 16.46 5.76
C GLU A 118 -6.96 15.42 4.73
N GLN A 119 -5.70 14.97 4.81
CA GLN A 119 -5.16 13.94 3.94
C GLN A 119 -5.82 12.59 4.18
N LYS A 120 -6.03 12.21 5.44
CA LYS A 120 -6.70 10.95 5.79
C LYS A 120 -8.13 10.93 5.25
N GLN A 121 -8.92 11.98 5.52
CA GLN A 121 -10.29 12.11 5.04
C GLN A 121 -10.38 12.10 3.50
N LYS A 122 -9.42 12.72 2.83
CA LYS A 122 -9.41 12.82 1.37
C LYS A 122 -9.09 11.49 0.69
N TYR A 123 -8.12 10.73 1.21
CA TYR A 123 -7.56 9.59 0.48
C TYR A 123 -8.00 8.24 1.01
N LEU A 124 -8.05 8.05 2.34
CA LEU A 124 -8.25 6.72 2.92
C LEU A 124 -9.57 6.05 2.53
N PRO A 125 -10.72 6.73 2.47
CA PRO A 125 -11.97 6.07 2.11
C PRO A 125 -11.92 5.42 0.72
N SER A 126 -11.39 6.13 -0.27
CA SER A 126 -11.29 5.61 -1.63
C SER A 126 -10.21 4.53 -1.80
N LEU A 127 -9.16 4.57 -0.98
CA LEU A 127 -8.13 3.53 -0.94
C LEU A 127 -8.65 2.26 -0.24
N ALA A 128 -9.38 2.38 0.85
CA ALA A 128 -9.95 1.24 1.57
C ALA A 128 -10.96 0.44 0.73
N THR A 129 -11.69 1.12 -0.16
CA THR A 129 -12.67 0.50 -1.07
C THR A 129 -12.06 0.02 -2.39
N GLY A 130 -10.83 0.41 -2.72
CA GLY A 130 -10.22 0.14 -4.01
C GLY A 130 -10.79 0.99 -5.16
N GLU A 131 -11.55 2.05 -4.84
CA GLU A 131 -11.97 3.05 -5.83
C GLU A 131 -10.76 3.78 -6.40
N LYS A 132 -9.77 4.09 -5.54
CA LYS A 132 -8.44 4.56 -5.93
C LYS A 132 -7.38 3.54 -5.53
N ILE A 133 -6.33 3.46 -6.33
CA ILE A 133 -5.21 2.56 -6.11
C ILE A 133 -3.96 3.36 -5.78
N ALA A 134 -3.24 2.90 -4.75
CA ALA A 134 -2.00 3.53 -4.33
C ALA A 134 -0.76 2.79 -4.83
N ALA A 135 0.32 3.57 -5.02
CA ALA A 135 1.66 3.10 -5.30
C ALA A 135 2.68 3.82 -4.40
N TYR A 136 3.85 3.19 -4.22
CA TYR A 136 4.94 3.71 -3.40
C TYR A 136 6.17 3.97 -4.26
N ALA A 137 6.56 5.22 -4.38
CA ALA A 137 7.56 5.68 -5.31
C ALA A 137 8.82 6.19 -4.57
N LEU A 138 9.69 5.26 -4.16
CA LEU A 138 10.94 5.51 -3.46
C LEU A 138 12.14 5.34 -4.41
N THR A 139 12.27 4.15 -5.01
CA THR A 139 13.41 3.72 -5.82
C THR A 139 13.62 4.59 -7.05
N GLU A 140 14.88 4.89 -7.37
CA GLU A 140 15.31 5.61 -8.57
C GLU A 140 16.33 4.80 -9.35
N PRO A 141 16.63 5.12 -10.62
CA PRO A 141 17.66 4.41 -11.39
C PRO A 141 19.03 4.36 -10.70
N GLY A 142 19.37 5.37 -9.93
CA GLY A 142 20.63 5.48 -9.18
C GLY A 142 20.53 5.26 -7.66
N SER A 143 19.37 4.88 -7.15
CA SER A 143 19.12 4.77 -5.69
C SER A 143 18.15 3.63 -5.39
N GLY A 144 18.69 2.54 -4.88
CA GLY A 144 17.94 1.38 -4.39
C GLY A 144 18.12 1.22 -2.87
N SER A 145 19.05 0.35 -2.44
CA SER A 145 19.35 0.12 -1.02
C SER A 145 19.81 1.39 -0.30
N ASP A 146 20.55 2.26 -0.98
CA ASP A 146 20.82 3.62 -0.51
C ASP A 146 19.65 4.55 -0.86
N ALA A 147 18.54 4.43 -0.14
CA ALA A 147 17.35 5.23 -0.38
C ALA A 147 17.58 6.74 -0.18
N LEU A 148 18.48 7.10 0.74
CA LEU A 148 18.85 8.50 0.98
C LEU A 148 19.72 9.09 -0.14
N GLY A 149 20.28 8.25 -1.00
CA GLY A 149 20.97 8.64 -2.23
C GLY A 149 20.06 9.15 -3.35
N ALA A 150 18.72 9.11 -3.17
CA ALA A 150 17.74 9.57 -4.14
C ALA A 150 18.00 11.04 -4.57
N LYS A 151 17.75 11.31 -5.86
CA LYS A 151 18.01 12.61 -6.50
C LYS A 151 16.74 13.41 -6.80
N THR A 152 15.57 12.81 -6.69
CA THR A 152 14.28 13.52 -6.82
C THR A 152 14.22 14.68 -5.83
N VAL A 153 13.94 15.87 -6.31
CA VAL A 153 13.89 17.10 -5.51
C VAL A 153 12.48 17.67 -5.48
N ALA A 154 12.17 18.34 -4.39
CA ALA A 154 10.98 19.16 -4.21
C ALA A 154 11.39 20.58 -3.89
N LYS A 155 10.98 21.55 -4.69
CA LYS A 155 11.24 22.98 -4.49
C LYS A 155 9.95 23.72 -4.30
N LEU A 156 9.90 24.59 -3.29
CA LEU A 156 8.78 25.48 -3.10
C LEU A 156 8.71 26.47 -4.26
N ASN A 157 7.51 26.71 -4.81
CA ASN A 157 7.32 27.72 -5.85
C ASN A 157 7.55 29.13 -5.30
N GLU A 158 7.69 30.14 -6.19
CA GLU A 158 7.94 31.54 -5.81
C GLU A 158 6.85 32.12 -4.89
N ALA A 159 5.61 31.69 -5.04
CA ALA A 159 4.50 32.12 -4.21
C ALA A 159 4.46 31.44 -2.83
N GLY A 160 5.30 30.45 -2.56
CA GLY A 160 5.33 29.71 -1.29
C GLY A 160 4.11 28.82 -1.04
N THR A 161 3.35 28.44 -2.06
CA THR A 161 2.07 27.74 -1.93
C THR A 161 2.11 26.26 -2.31
N HIS A 162 3.05 25.85 -3.16
CA HIS A 162 3.14 24.49 -3.69
C HIS A 162 4.59 24.04 -3.83
N TYR A 163 4.84 22.77 -3.61
CA TYR A 163 6.10 22.14 -4.00
C TYR A 163 6.04 21.66 -5.45
N ILE A 164 7.10 21.95 -6.20
CA ILE A 164 7.33 21.42 -7.54
C ILE A 164 8.31 20.27 -7.39
N LEU A 165 7.84 19.06 -7.70
CA LEU A 165 8.65 17.84 -7.69
C LEU A 165 9.28 17.67 -9.06
N ASN A 166 10.57 17.29 -9.08
CA ASN A 166 11.29 16.97 -10.30
C ASN A 166 12.23 15.78 -10.06
N GLY A 167 12.03 14.73 -10.80
CA GLY A 167 12.79 13.48 -10.69
C GLY A 167 12.11 12.32 -11.39
N GLU A 168 12.74 11.17 -11.27
CA GLU A 168 12.30 9.92 -11.89
C GLU A 168 12.33 8.80 -10.84
N LYS A 169 11.31 7.95 -10.86
CA LYS A 169 11.19 6.76 -9.99
C LYS A 169 11.15 5.51 -10.86
N GLN A 170 11.70 4.41 -10.35
CA GLN A 170 11.84 3.16 -11.09
C GLN A 170 11.33 1.96 -10.28
N TRP A 171 10.84 0.95 -10.97
CA TRP A 171 10.34 -0.30 -10.39
C TRP A 171 9.16 -0.11 -9.44
N ILE A 172 8.28 0.83 -9.76
CA ILE A 172 7.15 1.18 -8.91
C ILE A 172 5.97 0.26 -9.19
N THR A 173 5.72 -0.66 -8.26
CA THR A 173 4.56 -1.55 -8.31
C THR A 173 3.29 -0.72 -8.40
N ASN A 174 2.35 -1.15 -9.22
CA ASN A 174 1.08 -0.49 -9.54
C ASN A 174 1.21 0.82 -10.35
N ALA A 175 2.41 1.32 -10.69
CA ALA A 175 2.54 2.61 -11.37
C ALA A 175 1.75 2.70 -12.69
N GLY A 176 1.56 1.58 -13.41
CA GLY A 176 0.80 1.57 -14.65
C GLY A 176 -0.68 1.95 -14.51
N PHE A 177 -1.26 1.78 -13.32
CA PHE A 177 -2.70 1.98 -13.07
C PHE A 177 -3.05 2.64 -11.73
N ALA A 178 -2.08 2.95 -10.87
CA ALA A 178 -2.32 3.65 -9.60
C ALA A 178 -2.82 5.08 -9.82
N ASP A 179 -3.70 5.56 -8.95
CA ASP A 179 -4.25 6.91 -8.94
C ASP A 179 -3.47 7.84 -8.01
N VAL A 180 -2.88 7.27 -6.94
CA VAL A 180 -2.19 7.99 -5.88
C VAL A 180 -0.80 7.39 -5.67
N PHE A 181 0.20 8.24 -5.58
CA PHE A 181 1.60 7.85 -5.36
C PHE A 181 2.13 8.47 -4.07
N ILE A 182 2.77 7.68 -3.23
CA ILE A 182 3.61 8.19 -2.13
C ILE A 182 5.01 8.37 -2.69
N VAL A 183 5.34 9.60 -3.05
CA VAL A 183 6.60 9.96 -3.70
C VAL A 183 7.59 10.51 -2.70
N TYR A 184 8.78 9.95 -2.63
CA TYR A 184 9.86 10.45 -1.79
C TYR A 184 10.77 11.39 -2.59
N ALA A 185 11.00 12.58 -2.02
CA ALA A 185 11.85 13.61 -2.62
C ALA A 185 12.63 14.38 -1.55
N LYS A 186 13.70 15.05 -1.95
CA LYS A 186 14.47 15.94 -1.08
C LYS A 186 13.98 17.37 -1.22
N VAL A 187 13.42 17.92 -0.15
CA VAL A 187 13.12 19.35 -0.06
C VAL A 187 14.44 20.10 -0.05
N ASP A 188 14.59 21.03 -0.98
CA ASP A 188 15.79 21.84 -1.19
C ASP A 188 17.09 21.02 -1.37
N GLY A 189 16.95 19.77 -1.82
CA GLY A 189 18.07 18.85 -2.03
C GLY A 189 18.59 18.15 -0.76
N GLU A 190 18.03 18.42 0.40
CA GLU A 190 18.52 17.92 1.69
C GLU A 190 17.51 17.10 2.49
N LYS A 191 16.33 17.65 2.76
CA LYS A 191 15.34 17.07 3.68
C LYS A 191 14.50 16.02 2.97
N PHE A 192 14.75 14.76 3.29
CA PHE A 192 13.99 13.62 2.74
C PHE A 192 12.55 13.63 3.26
N THR A 193 11.58 13.70 2.35
CA THR A 193 10.16 13.90 2.68
C THR A 193 9.29 13.08 1.74
N ALA A 194 8.15 12.60 2.25
CA ALA A 194 7.12 11.94 1.45
C ALA A 194 6.03 12.94 1.00
N PHE A 195 5.60 12.80 -0.24
CA PHE A 195 4.53 13.58 -0.84
C PHE A 195 3.42 12.66 -1.35
N ILE A 196 2.17 13.04 -1.14
CA ILE A 196 1.03 12.40 -1.81
C ILE A 196 0.87 13.08 -3.17
N VAL A 197 1.04 12.33 -4.23
CA VAL A 197 0.96 12.82 -5.62
C VAL A 197 -0.16 12.09 -6.33
N GLU A 198 -1.12 12.83 -6.87
CA GLU A 198 -2.19 12.26 -7.69
C GLU A 198 -1.72 12.09 -9.14
N ARG A 199 -2.16 11.03 -9.81
CA ARG A 199 -1.85 10.77 -11.22
C ARG A 199 -2.18 11.96 -12.14
N GLU A 200 -3.27 12.66 -11.82
CA GLU A 200 -3.78 13.77 -12.62
C GLU A 200 -3.02 15.09 -12.42
N PHE A 201 -2.06 15.14 -11.51
CA PHE A 201 -1.28 16.35 -11.31
C PHE A 201 -0.45 16.67 -12.56
N PRO A 202 -0.36 17.95 -12.97
CA PRO A 202 0.41 18.36 -14.14
C PRO A 202 1.86 17.88 -14.08
N GLY A 203 2.32 17.21 -15.15
CA GLY A 203 3.69 16.72 -15.26
C GLY A 203 3.93 15.31 -14.71
N VAL A 204 2.91 14.66 -14.15
CA VAL A 204 2.99 13.23 -13.79
C VAL A 204 2.84 12.38 -15.04
N SER A 205 3.75 11.44 -15.24
CA SER A 205 3.71 10.46 -16.33
C SER A 205 4.27 9.12 -15.88
N THR A 206 3.79 8.03 -16.46
CA THR A 206 4.26 6.65 -16.20
C THR A 206 4.48 5.92 -17.51
#